data_6638b693372b374a60cf20b0946461ad
#
_entry.id   6638b693372b374a60cf20b0946461ad
#
_cell.length_a   1.000
_cell.length_b   1.000
_cell.length_c   1.000
_cell.angle_alpha   90.00
_cell.angle_beta   90.00
_cell.angle_gamma   90.00
#
_symmetry.space_group_name_H-M   'P 1'
#
loop_
_entity.id
_entity.type
_entity.pdbx_description
1 polymer ?
#
loop_
_entity_poly.entity_id
_entity_poly.type
_entity_poly.pdbx_seq_one_letter_code
_entity_poly.pdbx_strand_id
1 'polypeptide(L)'
;MKFSIKQIALQAGVSKATVDRALHGRGAVHAQTQRRIEQAIKDLELQLHNGLASGRTIIIDVILHTPARFSQMVVDSLLGEMGSFAPFKISLRLHIFEEISVKEVTKLMLRCATDSHGIVLKALDNQEIKQIISQLHQQRVPVITLVTDQNQCERFRYIGIENRSAGSTAAYMMARWLKEEQISIAAVIGAEHFHGETERVEGFCETLKIMAPLLETKRLYGGFGIDALTYNVVKHSLKQNPDIAAVYSVGGANNAILRAFSDLNRPVKMFIGHDLDSDNRILMAQGKLDLIIQHDLKQDARNIFKSILEYHGFIPTIATEHSEEFSSVSVVTPFNMSL
;
A
#
# COMPACT_ATOMS: atom_id res chain seq x y z
N MET A 1 31.98 27.81 7.46
CA MET A 1 32.26 26.69 6.53
C MET A 1 31.30 25.56 6.91
N LYS A 2 30.56 25.00 5.92
CA LYS A 2 29.48 24.01 6.13
C LYS A 2 30.01 22.62 6.53
N PHE A 3 31.26 22.29 6.10
CA PHE A 3 31.94 21.03 6.39
C PHE A 3 33.28 21.25 7.04
N SER A 4 33.71 20.32 7.90
CA SER A 4 35.02 20.34 8.53
C SER A 4 36.14 20.00 7.51
N ILE A 5 37.34 20.53 7.72
CA ILE A 5 38.51 20.19 6.90
C ILE A 5 38.74 18.67 6.87
N LYS A 6 38.41 17.96 7.97
CA LYS A 6 38.52 16.50 8.06
C LYS A 6 37.57 15.79 7.08
N GLN A 7 36.33 16.26 6.97
CA GLN A 7 35.34 15.68 6.04
C GLN A 7 35.74 15.91 4.59
N ILE A 8 36.15 17.15 4.27
CA ILE A 8 36.60 17.50 2.90
C ILE A 8 37.83 16.69 2.52
N ALA A 9 38.80 16.55 3.43
CA ALA A 9 40.03 15.80 3.21
C ALA A 9 39.78 14.33 2.93
N LEU A 10 38.83 13.70 3.68
CA LEU A 10 38.43 12.31 3.50
C LEU A 10 37.74 12.13 2.16
N GLN A 11 36.80 13.01 1.82
CA GLN A 11 36.04 12.94 0.57
C GLN A 11 36.91 13.18 -0.68
N ALA A 12 37.86 14.15 -0.59
CA ALA A 12 38.80 14.48 -1.67
C ALA A 12 39.97 13.49 -1.80
N GLY A 13 40.20 12.62 -0.81
CA GLY A 13 41.35 11.73 -0.77
C GLY A 13 42.69 12.46 -0.70
N VAL A 14 42.75 13.56 0.10
CA VAL A 14 43.96 14.39 0.29
C VAL A 14 44.20 14.66 1.78
N SER A 15 45.39 15.20 2.13
CA SER A 15 45.68 15.53 3.52
C SER A 15 44.88 16.75 4.01
N LYS A 16 44.62 16.81 5.33
CA LYS A 16 43.99 18.00 5.97
C LYS A 16 44.75 19.28 5.68
N ALA A 17 46.10 19.20 5.71
CA ALA A 17 46.97 20.35 5.41
C ALA A 17 46.81 20.83 3.94
N THR A 18 46.58 19.93 3.01
CA THR A 18 46.30 20.26 1.60
C THR A 18 44.97 20.97 1.45
N VAL A 19 43.89 20.49 2.15
CA VAL A 19 42.57 21.15 2.17
C VAL A 19 42.67 22.54 2.80
N ASP A 20 43.38 22.67 3.95
CA ASP A 20 43.55 23.97 4.63
C ASP A 20 44.27 25.00 3.73
N ARG A 21 45.33 24.59 3.03
CA ARG A 21 46.01 25.45 2.05
C ARG A 21 45.12 25.85 0.90
N ALA A 22 44.34 24.89 0.35
CA ALA A 22 43.45 25.16 -0.78
C ALA A 22 42.34 26.15 -0.41
N LEU A 23 41.73 26.01 0.76
CA LEU A 23 40.63 26.84 1.23
C LEU A 23 41.02 28.24 1.67
N HIS A 24 42.22 28.39 2.21
CA HIS A 24 42.70 29.66 2.79
C HIS A 24 43.79 30.33 1.97
N GLY A 25 44.11 29.81 0.78
CA GLY A 25 45.14 30.39 -0.10
C GLY A 25 46.59 30.39 0.49
N ARG A 26 46.88 29.46 1.46
CA ARG A 26 48.11 29.38 2.17
C ARG A 26 49.14 28.51 1.43
N GLY A 27 49.54 28.92 0.22
CA GLY A 27 50.54 28.22 -0.58
C GLY A 27 49.96 27.59 -1.86
N ALA A 28 50.85 27.21 -2.80
CA ALA A 28 50.47 26.64 -4.07
C ALA A 28 49.86 25.24 -3.93
N VAL A 29 48.62 25.04 -4.34
CA VAL A 29 47.99 23.74 -4.49
C VAL A 29 47.85 23.47 -5.97
N HIS A 30 48.27 22.29 -6.44
CA HIS A 30 48.17 21.92 -7.84
C HIS A 30 46.72 22.00 -8.35
N ALA A 31 46.50 22.58 -9.55
CA ALA A 31 45.17 22.82 -10.11
C ALA A 31 44.24 21.59 -10.10
N GLN A 32 44.78 20.39 -10.35
CA GLN A 32 44.05 19.15 -10.30
C GLN A 32 43.56 18.81 -8.86
N THR A 33 44.41 19.08 -7.86
CA THR A 33 44.06 18.88 -6.45
C THR A 33 43.02 19.88 -5.99
N GLN A 34 43.11 21.12 -6.45
CA GLN A 34 42.12 22.15 -6.20
C GLN A 34 40.76 21.74 -6.72
N ARG A 35 40.65 21.27 -7.98
CA ARG A 35 39.40 20.77 -8.57
C ARG A 35 38.81 19.58 -7.81
N ARG A 36 39.67 18.64 -7.31
CA ARG A 36 39.24 17.51 -6.50
C ARG A 36 38.61 17.96 -5.18
N ILE A 37 39.17 18.99 -4.54
CA ILE A 37 38.65 19.57 -3.29
C ILE A 37 37.29 20.26 -3.57
N GLU A 38 37.18 21.04 -4.62
CA GLU A 38 35.95 21.70 -5.02
C GLU A 38 34.84 20.70 -5.35
N GLN A 39 35.18 19.62 -6.09
CA GLN A 39 34.24 18.54 -6.35
C GLN A 39 33.79 17.83 -5.08
N ALA A 40 34.75 17.52 -4.16
CA ALA A 40 34.46 16.91 -2.88
C ALA A 40 33.50 17.75 -2.01
N ILE A 41 33.63 19.09 -2.07
CA ILE A 41 32.70 19.98 -1.37
C ILE A 41 31.29 19.88 -2.00
N LYS A 42 31.17 19.88 -3.32
CA LYS A 42 29.89 19.71 -4.02
C LYS A 42 29.25 18.35 -3.71
N ASP A 43 30.06 17.28 -3.68
CA ASP A 43 29.60 15.94 -3.35
C ASP A 43 29.08 15.88 -1.91
N LEU A 44 29.80 16.50 -0.95
CA LEU A 44 29.36 16.59 0.45
C LEU A 44 28.09 17.45 0.60
N GLU A 45 27.94 18.53 -0.19
CA GLU A 45 26.72 19.33 -0.22
C GLU A 45 25.54 18.52 -0.75
N LEU A 46 25.73 17.76 -1.82
CA LEU A 46 24.74 16.87 -2.36
C LEU A 46 24.36 15.77 -1.34
N GLN A 47 25.36 15.15 -0.70
CA GLN A 47 25.14 14.15 0.36
C GLN A 47 24.37 14.73 1.55
N LEU A 48 24.71 15.96 1.96
CA LEU A 48 24.00 16.65 3.05
C LEU A 48 22.55 16.99 2.64
N HIS A 49 22.38 17.49 1.42
CA HIS A 49 21.05 17.81 0.88
C HIS A 49 20.17 16.55 0.81
N ASN A 50 20.74 15.44 0.40
CA ASN A 50 20.06 14.15 0.31
C ASN A 50 19.99 13.39 1.65
N GLY A 51 20.34 14.01 2.77
CA GLY A 51 20.31 13.36 4.09
C GLY A 51 21.38 12.28 4.33
N LEU A 52 22.26 12.03 3.33
CA LEU A 52 23.24 10.95 3.37
C LEU A 52 24.40 11.22 4.33
N ALA A 53 24.76 12.49 4.53
CA ALA A 53 25.89 12.88 5.39
C ALA A 53 25.57 12.87 6.89
N SER A 54 24.30 12.83 7.29
CA SER A 54 23.88 12.99 8.68
C SER A 54 23.73 11.67 9.46
N GLY A 55 23.74 10.52 8.79
CA GLY A 55 23.42 9.23 9.41
C GLY A 55 22.02 9.19 10.04
N ARG A 56 21.16 10.14 9.65
CA ARG A 56 19.81 10.30 10.20
C ARG A 56 18.94 9.10 9.84
N THR A 57 18.27 8.56 10.82
CA THR A 57 17.28 7.49 10.62
C THR A 57 15.94 8.12 10.24
N ILE A 58 15.34 7.65 9.17
CA ILE A 58 13.98 8.03 8.72
C ILE A 58 12.99 7.06 9.39
N ILE A 59 12.27 7.55 10.36
CA ILE A 59 11.28 6.77 11.12
C ILE A 59 9.93 6.88 10.41
N ILE A 60 9.33 5.75 10.07
CA ILE A 60 8.01 5.68 9.42
C ILE A 60 7.12 4.80 10.28
N ASP A 61 5.98 5.33 10.71
CA ASP A 61 4.96 4.55 11.38
C ASP A 61 3.98 3.96 10.37
N VAL A 62 3.72 2.67 10.49
CA VAL A 62 2.79 1.94 9.61
C VAL A 62 1.64 1.44 10.47
N ILE A 63 0.46 2.04 10.30
CA ILE A 63 -0.75 1.72 11.06
C ILE A 63 -1.70 0.96 10.12
N LEU A 64 -1.94 -0.32 10.40
CA LEU A 64 -2.77 -1.20 9.58
C LEU A 64 -3.94 -1.75 10.38
N HIS A 65 -5.15 -1.39 9.97
CA HIS A 65 -6.40 -2.03 10.39
C HIS A 65 -6.84 -2.98 9.26
N THR A 66 -6.47 -4.25 9.37
CA THR A 66 -6.72 -5.26 8.32
C THR A 66 -6.40 -6.66 8.84
N PRO A 67 -6.97 -7.73 8.25
CA PRO A 67 -6.66 -9.11 8.63
C PRO A 67 -5.17 -9.44 8.58
N ALA A 68 -4.72 -10.31 9.48
CA ALA A 68 -3.30 -10.67 9.64
C ALA A 68 -2.66 -11.15 8.34
N ARG A 69 -3.39 -11.90 7.50
CA ARG A 69 -2.91 -12.39 6.19
C ARG A 69 -2.45 -11.26 5.28
N PHE A 70 -3.27 -10.21 5.17
CA PHE A 70 -2.95 -9.07 4.32
C PHE A 70 -1.88 -8.17 4.95
N SER A 71 -1.93 -7.97 6.28
CA SER A 71 -0.88 -7.23 7.00
C SER A 71 0.49 -7.83 6.76
N GLN A 72 0.60 -9.16 6.79
CA GLN A 72 1.87 -9.84 6.56
C GLN A 72 2.42 -9.56 5.16
N MET A 73 1.57 -9.60 4.12
CA MET A 73 1.99 -9.28 2.74
C MET A 73 2.51 -7.84 2.62
N VAL A 74 1.83 -6.88 3.25
CA VAL A 74 2.26 -5.48 3.28
C VAL A 74 3.61 -5.34 3.99
N VAL A 75 3.76 -5.95 5.16
CA VAL A 75 5.00 -5.90 5.96
C VAL A 75 6.16 -6.52 5.20
N ASP A 76 5.97 -7.70 4.61
CA ASP A 76 7.01 -8.40 3.83
C ASP A 76 7.45 -7.54 2.63
N SER A 77 6.51 -6.88 1.96
CA SER A 77 6.80 -5.98 0.85
C SER A 77 7.59 -4.75 1.29
N LEU A 78 7.20 -4.12 2.41
CA LEU A 78 7.92 -2.98 2.99
C LEU A 78 9.34 -3.37 3.39
N LEU A 79 9.50 -4.45 4.14
CA LEU A 79 10.82 -4.92 4.58
C LEU A 79 11.71 -5.32 3.40
N GLY A 80 11.13 -5.97 2.38
CA GLY A 80 11.86 -6.38 1.19
C GLY A 80 12.39 -5.22 0.34
N GLU A 81 11.69 -4.09 0.31
CA GLU A 81 12.07 -2.93 -0.51
C GLU A 81 12.95 -1.90 0.23
N MET A 82 13.09 -1.99 1.57
CA MET A 82 13.92 -1.04 2.34
C MET A 82 15.36 -0.94 1.82
N GLY A 83 15.95 -2.07 1.43
CA GLY A 83 17.33 -2.13 0.93
C GLY A 83 17.56 -1.34 -0.36
N SER A 84 16.52 -1.17 -1.18
CA SER A 84 16.57 -0.42 -2.45
C SER A 84 16.74 1.09 -2.24
N PHE A 85 16.54 1.57 -1.01
CA PHE A 85 16.69 2.98 -0.65
C PHE A 85 18.00 3.31 0.06
N ALA A 86 18.97 2.38 0.05
CA ALA A 86 20.32 2.71 0.52
C ALA A 86 20.86 3.93 -0.26
N PRO A 87 21.57 4.85 0.43
CA PRO A 87 22.09 4.76 1.76
C PRO A 87 21.21 5.37 2.87
N PHE A 88 19.93 5.65 2.63
CA PHE A 88 19.01 6.10 3.67
C PHE A 88 18.78 4.99 4.70
N LYS A 89 18.80 5.36 5.98
CA LYS A 89 18.44 4.46 7.06
C LYS A 89 16.95 4.59 7.35
N ILE A 90 16.15 3.68 6.82
CA ILE A 90 14.70 3.62 7.10
C ILE A 90 14.48 2.73 8.31
N SER A 91 13.63 3.17 9.24
CA SER A 91 13.16 2.42 10.39
C SER A 91 11.64 2.38 10.39
N LEU A 92 11.06 1.20 10.34
CA LEU A 92 9.61 1.02 10.39
C LEU A 92 9.16 0.73 11.82
N ARG A 93 8.11 1.41 12.27
CA ARG A 93 7.36 1.07 13.48
C ARG A 93 6.00 0.54 13.04
N LEU A 94 5.78 -0.74 13.28
CA LEU A 94 4.60 -1.45 12.79
C LEU A 94 3.53 -1.50 13.88
N HIS A 95 2.33 -1.05 13.56
CA HIS A 95 1.14 -1.04 14.41
C HIS A 95 0.01 -1.76 13.68
N ILE A 96 -0.14 -3.05 13.95
CA ILE A 96 -1.00 -3.97 13.20
C ILE A 96 -2.17 -4.41 14.07
N PHE A 97 -3.39 -4.29 13.55
CA PHE A 97 -4.62 -4.63 14.25
C PHE A 97 -5.62 -5.28 13.30
N GLU A 98 -6.21 -6.38 13.70
CA GLU A 98 -7.39 -6.93 13.00
C GLU A 98 -8.65 -6.18 13.40
N GLU A 99 -8.71 -5.72 14.65
CA GLU A 99 -9.78 -4.88 15.19
C GLU A 99 -9.15 -3.72 15.97
N ILE A 100 -9.57 -2.51 15.67
CA ILE A 100 -9.17 -1.29 16.39
C ILE A 100 -10.27 -0.24 16.25
N SER A 101 -10.58 0.47 17.33
CA SER A 101 -11.54 1.56 17.28
C SER A 101 -10.94 2.83 16.64
N VAL A 102 -11.80 3.66 16.03
CA VAL A 102 -11.41 4.96 15.47
C VAL A 102 -10.67 5.82 16.50
N LYS A 103 -11.14 5.83 17.74
CA LYS A 103 -10.54 6.58 18.84
C LYS A 103 -9.12 6.11 19.20
N GLU A 104 -8.85 4.83 19.07
CA GLU A 104 -7.50 4.28 19.29
C GLU A 104 -6.58 4.61 18.12
N VAL A 105 -7.08 4.51 16.88
CA VAL A 105 -6.33 4.94 15.68
C VAL A 105 -5.93 6.40 15.78
N THR A 106 -6.86 7.30 16.10
CA THR A 106 -6.57 8.74 16.20
C THR A 106 -5.56 9.06 17.30
N LYS A 107 -5.66 8.42 18.49
CA LYS A 107 -4.67 8.55 19.55
C LYS A 107 -3.30 8.03 19.14
N LEU A 108 -3.26 6.90 18.41
CA LEU A 108 -2.02 6.31 17.92
C LEU A 108 -1.35 7.24 16.91
N MET A 109 -2.09 7.78 15.94
CA MET A 109 -1.59 8.75 14.96
C MET A 109 -0.94 9.96 15.63
N LEU A 110 -1.61 10.57 16.61
CA LEU A 110 -1.07 11.71 17.36
C LEU A 110 0.21 11.36 18.14
N ARG A 111 0.28 10.17 18.73
CA ARG A 111 1.47 9.70 19.42
C ARG A 111 2.64 9.46 18.46
N CYS A 112 2.39 8.81 17.32
CA CYS A 112 3.41 8.56 16.30
C CYS A 112 3.97 9.87 15.73
N ALA A 113 3.14 10.88 15.56
CA ALA A 113 3.52 12.17 14.98
C ALA A 113 4.59 12.95 15.77
N THR A 114 4.85 12.59 17.03
CA THR A 114 5.81 13.30 17.87
C THR A 114 7.26 13.18 17.37
N ASP A 115 7.61 12.09 16.69
CA ASP A 115 8.97 11.79 16.21
C ASP A 115 9.01 11.06 14.87
N SER A 116 7.85 10.79 14.25
CA SER A 116 7.75 10.16 12.93
C SER A 116 8.12 11.12 11.80
N HIS A 117 8.72 10.58 10.75
CA HIS A 117 8.93 11.32 9.49
C HIS A 117 7.74 11.13 8.52
N GLY A 118 6.83 10.21 8.81
CA GLY A 118 5.61 9.99 8.05
C GLY A 118 4.81 8.83 8.58
N ILE A 119 3.50 8.89 8.38
CA ILE A 119 2.57 7.84 8.80
C ILE A 119 1.96 7.21 7.55
N VAL A 120 2.05 5.89 7.45
CA VAL A 120 1.32 5.08 6.47
C VAL A 120 0.09 4.53 7.16
N LEU A 121 -1.08 4.80 6.62
CA LEU A 121 -2.36 4.51 7.25
C LEU A 121 -3.24 3.65 6.35
N LYS A 122 -3.67 2.49 6.85
CA LYS A 122 -4.82 1.74 6.35
C LYS A 122 -5.84 1.64 7.48
N ALA A 123 -6.94 2.37 7.35
CA ALA A 123 -8.02 2.42 8.35
C ALA A 123 -9.37 2.64 7.68
N LEU A 124 -10.45 2.47 8.44
CA LEU A 124 -11.80 2.82 8.01
C LEU A 124 -11.91 4.30 7.65
N ASP A 125 -12.68 4.64 6.63
CA ASP A 125 -13.01 6.03 6.32
C ASP A 125 -13.86 6.62 7.44
N ASN A 126 -13.35 7.66 8.10
CA ASN A 126 -14.00 8.26 9.25
C ASN A 126 -13.62 9.73 9.44
N GLN A 127 -14.61 10.56 9.82
CA GLN A 127 -14.43 12.00 9.97
C GLN A 127 -13.41 12.39 11.05
N GLU A 128 -13.32 11.63 12.15
CA GLU A 128 -12.33 11.93 13.20
C GLU A 128 -10.90 11.65 12.68
N ILE A 129 -10.70 10.58 11.91
CA ILE A 129 -9.41 10.27 11.29
C ILE A 129 -9.01 11.39 10.30
N LYS A 130 -9.96 11.87 9.47
CA LYS A 130 -9.72 12.99 8.53
C LYS A 130 -9.30 14.27 9.25
N GLN A 131 -9.94 14.59 10.39
CA GLN A 131 -9.55 15.72 11.21
C GLN A 131 -8.12 15.61 11.74
N ILE A 132 -7.73 14.41 12.20
CA ILE A 132 -6.33 14.17 12.63
C ILE A 132 -5.37 14.27 11.45
N ILE A 133 -5.70 13.77 10.27
CA ILE A 133 -4.87 13.93 9.06
C ILE A 133 -4.65 15.43 8.79
N SER A 134 -5.70 16.26 8.82
CA SER A 134 -5.58 17.69 8.62
C SER A 134 -4.72 18.38 9.69
N GLN A 135 -4.86 17.98 10.97
CA GLN A 135 -4.00 18.45 12.04
C GLN A 135 -2.53 18.09 11.81
N LEU A 136 -2.24 16.85 11.41
CA LEU A 136 -0.88 16.39 11.12
C LEU A 136 -0.28 17.08 9.90
N HIS A 137 -1.08 17.35 8.87
CA HIS A 137 -0.66 18.14 7.73
C HIS A 137 -0.15 19.54 8.15
N GLN A 138 -0.90 20.24 9.04
CA GLN A 138 -0.49 21.53 9.60
C GLN A 138 0.81 21.44 10.42
N GLN A 139 1.05 20.29 11.06
CA GLN A 139 2.28 19.99 11.81
C GLN A 139 3.43 19.51 10.90
N ARG A 140 3.24 19.45 9.59
CA ARG A 140 4.20 18.96 8.60
C ARG A 140 4.61 17.49 8.81
N VAL A 141 3.68 16.68 9.27
CA VAL A 141 3.82 15.22 9.31
C VAL A 141 2.99 14.63 8.18
N PRO A 142 3.60 14.09 7.11
CA PRO A 142 2.86 13.55 5.98
C PRO A 142 2.13 12.26 6.38
N VAL A 143 0.87 12.15 5.98
CA VAL A 143 0.09 10.92 6.07
C VAL A 143 -0.13 10.38 4.68
N ILE A 144 0.26 9.14 4.47
CA ILE A 144 0.03 8.37 3.24
C ILE A 144 -1.07 7.35 3.54
N THR A 145 -2.17 7.39 2.79
CA THR A 145 -3.18 6.34 2.85
C THR A 145 -2.79 5.17 1.94
N LEU A 146 -2.97 3.95 2.42
CA LEU A 146 -2.53 2.73 1.73
C LEU A 146 -3.72 1.80 1.44
N VAL A 147 -3.87 1.37 0.19
CA VAL A 147 -4.88 0.40 -0.29
C VAL A 147 -6.33 0.88 -0.19
N THR A 148 -6.67 1.58 0.87
CA THR A 148 -7.97 2.25 1.07
C THR A 148 -7.73 3.70 1.41
N ASP A 149 -8.54 4.59 0.86
CA ASP A 149 -8.34 6.03 1.02
C ASP A 149 -9.22 6.64 2.11
N GLN A 150 -8.86 7.85 2.50
CA GLN A 150 -9.64 8.77 3.32
C GLN A 150 -10.04 9.94 2.42
N ASN A 151 -11.19 9.85 1.77
CA ASN A 151 -11.61 10.85 0.79
C ASN A 151 -11.79 12.23 1.42
N GLN A 152 -11.49 13.27 0.62
CA GLN A 152 -11.69 14.67 1.01
C GLN A 152 -10.96 15.06 2.31
N CYS A 153 -9.69 14.67 2.44
CA CYS A 153 -8.81 15.10 3.51
C CYS A 153 -7.45 15.55 2.99
N GLU A 154 -6.65 16.18 3.85
CA GLU A 154 -5.32 16.71 3.52
C GLU A 154 -4.22 15.63 3.67
N ARG A 155 -4.51 14.40 3.28
CA ARG A 155 -3.46 13.37 3.17
C ARG A 155 -2.42 13.78 2.13
N PHE A 156 -1.17 13.38 2.34
CA PHE A 156 -0.12 13.73 1.41
C PHE A 156 -0.27 12.97 0.08
N ARG A 157 -0.47 11.64 0.13
CA ARG A 157 -0.73 10.78 -1.04
C ARG A 157 -1.61 9.60 -0.67
N TYR A 158 -2.36 9.10 -1.65
CA TYR A 158 -2.88 7.75 -1.67
C TYR A 158 -1.89 6.85 -2.42
N ILE A 159 -1.62 5.67 -1.90
CA ILE A 159 -0.81 4.63 -2.55
C ILE A 159 -1.60 3.33 -2.57
N GLY A 160 -1.76 2.77 -3.75
CA GLY A 160 -2.52 1.56 -4.01
C GLY A 160 -2.97 1.50 -5.45
N ILE A 161 -3.87 0.58 -5.75
CA ILE A 161 -4.45 0.43 -7.08
C ILE A 161 -5.62 1.40 -7.31
N GLU A 162 -6.00 1.60 -8.56
CA GLU A 162 -7.29 2.21 -8.90
C GLU A 162 -8.39 1.17 -8.63
N ASN A 163 -9.12 1.35 -7.52
CA ASN A 163 -10.03 0.34 -6.98
C ASN A 163 -11.25 0.08 -7.88
N ARG A 164 -11.82 1.12 -8.49
CA ARG A 164 -12.94 0.96 -9.44
C ARG A 164 -12.55 0.09 -10.63
N SER A 165 -11.37 0.36 -11.21
CA SER A 165 -10.82 -0.39 -12.34
C SER A 165 -10.56 -1.85 -11.98
N ALA A 166 -10.07 -2.12 -10.76
CA ALA A 166 -9.89 -3.48 -10.27
C ALA A 166 -11.23 -4.24 -10.19
N GLY A 167 -12.27 -3.59 -9.66
CA GLY A 167 -13.63 -4.13 -9.64
C GLY A 167 -14.20 -4.35 -11.04
N SER A 168 -14.02 -3.38 -11.93
CA SER A 168 -14.44 -3.50 -13.34
C SER A 168 -13.73 -4.65 -14.05
N THR A 169 -12.45 -4.88 -13.75
CA THR A 169 -11.68 -6.01 -14.28
C THR A 169 -12.28 -7.35 -13.83
N ALA A 170 -12.63 -7.49 -12.55
CA ALA A 170 -13.30 -8.70 -12.04
C ALA A 170 -14.66 -8.92 -12.73
N ALA A 171 -15.46 -7.86 -12.88
CA ALA A 171 -16.74 -7.92 -13.58
C ALA A 171 -16.60 -8.32 -15.06
N TYR A 172 -15.60 -7.76 -15.74
CA TYR A 172 -15.29 -8.13 -17.12
C TYR A 172 -15.04 -9.64 -17.26
N MET A 173 -14.21 -10.19 -16.37
CA MET A 173 -13.90 -11.62 -16.38
C MET A 173 -15.13 -12.47 -16.10
N MET A 174 -15.93 -12.14 -15.06
CA MET A 174 -17.16 -12.87 -14.76
C MET A 174 -18.17 -12.79 -15.90
N ALA A 175 -18.38 -11.62 -16.48
CA ALA A 175 -19.29 -11.44 -17.61
C ALA A 175 -18.90 -12.29 -18.82
N ARG A 176 -17.59 -12.46 -19.09
CA ARG A 176 -17.13 -13.29 -20.22
C ARG A 176 -17.48 -14.76 -20.07
N TRP A 177 -17.54 -15.26 -18.83
CA TRP A 177 -17.79 -16.68 -18.58
C TRP A 177 -19.23 -17.00 -18.18
N LEU A 178 -19.95 -16.03 -17.56
CA LEU A 178 -21.26 -16.28 -16.96
C LEU A 178 -22.41 -15.48 -17.60
N LYS A 179 -22.20 -14.73 -18.67
CA LYS A 179 -23.19 -13.80 -19.24
C LYS A 179 -24.54 -14.42 -19.63
N GLU A 180 -24.55 -15.70 -19.96
CA GLU A 180 -25.78 -16.43 -20.35
C GLU A 180 -26.50 -17.06 -19.13
N GLU A 181 -25.93 -16.94 -17.95
CA GLU A 181 -26.47 -17.51 -16.71
C GLU A 181 -27.49 -16.54 -16.08
N GLN A 182 -28.46 -17.12 -15.41
CA GLN A 182 -29.44 -16.38 -14.58
C GLN A 182 -29.13 -16.72 -13.11
N ILE A 183 -28.08 -16.12 -12.56
CA ILE A 183 -27.62 -16.38 -11.19
C ILE A 183 -27.30 -15.06 -10.50
N SER A 184 -27.21 -15.12 -9.18
CA SER A 184 -26.65 -14.05 -8.37
C SER A 184 -25.19 -14.31 -8.01
N ILE A 185 -24.42 -13.21 -7.87
CA ILE A 185 -23.04 -13.18 -7.44
C ILE A 185 -22.99 -12.61 -6.03
N ALA A 186 -22.38 -13.33 -5.09
CA ALA A 186 -22.07 -12.79 -3.78
C ALA A 186 -20.84 -11.86 -3.88
N ALA A 187 -21.04 -10.56 -3.75
CA ALA A 187 -19.95 -9.61 -3.53
C ALA A 187 -19.67 -9.51 -2.03
N VAL A 188 -18.60 -10.20 -1.58
CA VAL A 188 -18.26 -10.30 -0.14
C VAL A 188 -17.28 -9.19 0.23
N ILE A 189 -17.73 -8.29 1.10
CA ILE A 189 -17.06 -7.05 1.50
C ILE A 189 -16.74 -7.14 2.99
N GLY A 190 -15.54 -6.72 3.41
CA GLY A 190 -15.15 -6.73 4.81
C GLY A 190 -16.01 -5.78 5.64
N ALA A 191 -16.02 -4.50 5.28
CA ALA A 191 -16.85 -3.49 5.94
C ALA A 191 -17.21 -2.34 4.98
N GLU A 192 -18.38 -1.72 5.20
CA GLU A 192 -18.88 -0.60 4.37
C GLU A 192 -17.95 0.63 4.37
N HIS A 193 -17.17 0.79 5.44
CA HIS A 193 -16.31 1.95 5.62
C HIS A 193 -14.87 1.74 5.14
N PHE A 194 -14.54 0.63 4.50
CA PHE A 194 -13.31 0.52 3.73
C PHE A 194 -13.57 1.06 2.31
N HIS A 195 -13.21 2.31 2.11
CA HIS A 195 -13.53 3.03 0.87
C HIS A 195 -13.07 2.28 -0.38
N GLY A 196 -11.85 1.75 -0.39
CA GLY A 196 -11.32 0.97 -1.51
C GLY A 196 -12.12 -0.30 -1.82
N GLU A 197 -12.67 -0.98 -0.80
CA GLU A 197 -13.54 -2.15 -1.01
C GLU A 197 -14.89 -1.74 -1.63
N THR A 198 -15.44 -0.62 -1.19
CA THR A 198 -16.69 -0.05 -1.74
C THR A 198 -16.50 0.33 -3.21
N GLU A 199 -15.42 1.03 -3.55
CA GLU A 199 -15.10 1.40 -4.94
C GLU A 199 -14.93 0.19 -5.84
N ARG A 200 -14.29 -0.89 -5.37
CA ARG A 200 -14.17 -2.15 -6.13
C ARG A 200 -15.53 -2.73 -6.44
N VAL A 201 -16.44 -2.79 -5.47
CA VAL A 201 -17.78 -3.34 -5.69
C VAL A 201 -18.63 -2.43 -6.56
N GLU A 202 -18.48 -1.11 -6.46
CA GLU A 202 -19.17 -0.18 -7.35
C GLU A 202 -18.71 -0.37 -8.80
N GLY A 203 -17.39 -0.36 -9.06
CA GLY A 203 -16.84 -0.63 -10.40
C GLY A 203 -17.27 -1.99 -10.95
N PHE A 204 -17.31 -3.01 -10.08
CA PHE A 204 -17.82 -4.33 -10.41
C PHE A 204 -19.29 -4.29 -10.84
N CYS A 205 -20.18 -3.72 -10.02
CA CYS A 205 -21.62 -3.67 -10.32
C CYS A 205 -21.95 -2.85 -11.57
N GLU A 206 -21.29 -1.70 -11.74
CA GLU A 206 -21.50 -0.84 -12.92
C GLU A 206 -21.10 -1.56 -14.21
N THR A 207 -19.94 -2.20 -14.21
CA THR A 207 -19.47 -2.94 -15.39
C THR A 207 -20.32 -4.17 -15.67
N LEU A 208 -20.70 -4.92 -14.63
CA LEU A 208 -21.52 -6.12 -14.77
C LEU A 208 -22.91 -5.79 -15.36
N LYS A 209 -23.53 -4.70 -14.89
CA LYS A 209 -24.83 -4.23 -15.40
C LYS A 209 -24.81 -3.94 -16.91
N ILE A 210 -23.69 -3.48 -17.43
CA ILE A 210 -23.52 -3.19 -18.87
C ILE A 210 -23.24 -4.48 -19.65
N MET A 211 -22.37 -5.35 -19.13
CA MET A 211 -21.82 -6.48 -19.89
C MET A 211 -22.64 -7.77 -19.76
N ALA A 212 -23.31 -7.97 -18.63
CA ALA A 212 -24.07 -9.18 -18.32
C ALA A 212 -25.29 -8.84 -17.44
N PRO A 213 -26.32 -8.16 -17.99
CA PRO A 213 -27.46 -7.64 -17.22
C PRO A 213 -28.33 -8.73 -16.58
N LEU A 214 -28.16 -9.99 -16.94
CA LEU A 214 -28.84 -11.13 -16.31
C LEU A 214 -28.21 -11.58 -15.00
N LEU A 215 -26.99 -11.14 -14.72
CA LEU A 215 -26.29 -11.44 -13.48
C LEU A 215 -26.64 -10.40 -12.43
N GLU A 216 -27.14 -10.83 -11.28
CA GLU A 216 -27.41 -9.96 -10.14
C GLU A 216 -26.24 -10.00 -9.14
N THR A 217 -26.02 -8.89 -8.43
CA THR A 217 -25.02 -8.80 -7.36
C THR A 217 -25.70 -8.66 -6.01
N LYS A 218 -25.40 -9.56 -5.07
CA LYS A 218 -25.83 -9.48 -3.67
C LYS A 218 -24.61 -9.04 -2.84
N ARG A 219 -24.66 -7.84 -2.26
CA ARG A 219 -23.59 -7.27 -1.42
C ARG A 219 -23.70 -7.82 -0.01
N LEU A 220 -22.61 -8.43 0.49
CA LEU A 220 -22.52 -9.06 1.81
C LEU A 220 -21.46 -8.35 2.64
N TYR A 221 -21.86 -7.71 3.74
CA TYR A 221 -21.01 -6.90 4.61
C TYR A 221 -20.84 -7.53 5.99
N GLY A 222 -19.82 -7.07 6.74
CA GLY A 222 -19.66 -7.36 8.15
C GLY A 222 -18.77 -8.56 8.47
N GLY A 223 -18.08 -9.09 7.47
CA GLY A 223 -17.11 -10.19 7.68
C GLY A 223 -15.74 -9.72 8.15
N PHE A 224 -15.37 -8.47 7.91
CA PHE A 224 -14.07 -7.86 8.23
C PHE A 224 -12.85 -8.67 7.76
N GLY A 225 -13.04 -9.60 6.82
CA GLY A 225 -12.03 -10.56 6.41
C GLY A 225 -11.68 -11.60 7.50
N ILE A 226 -12.45 -11.66 8.57
CA ILE A 226 -12.32 -12.64 9.67
C ILE A 226 -13.15 -13.87 9.33
N ASP A 227 -12.54 -15.04 9.37
CA ASP A 227 -13.15 -16.29 8.90
C ASP A 227 -14.48 -16.61 9.57
N ALA A 228 -14.57 -16.51 10.90
CA ALA A 228 -15.80 -16.84 11.63
C ALA A 228 -16.97 -15.89 11.29
N LEU A 229 -16.68 -14.58 11.18
CA LEU A 229 -17.69 -13.58 10.85
C LEU A 229 -18.12 -13.73 9.39
N THR A 230 -17.17 -13.83 8.47
CA THR A 230 -17.44 -14.00 7.03
C THR A 230 -18.25 -15.27 6.75
N TYR A 231 -17.90 -16.39 7.38
CA TYR A 231 -18.66 -17.63 7.28
C TYR A 231 -20.13 -17.45 7.66
N ASN A 232 -20.40 -16.79 8.78
CA ASN A 232 -21.78 -16.58 9.27
C ASN A 232 -22.58 -15.69 8.32
N VAL A 233 -21.99 -14.59 7.86
CA VAL A 233 -22.61 -13.66 6.90
C VAL A 233 -22.95 -14.40 5.60
N VAL A 234 -21.98 -15.10 5.02
CA VAL A 234 -22.17 -15.81 3.75
C VAL A 234 -23.19 -16.94 3.90
N LYS A 235 -23.08 -17.78 4.93
CA LYS A 235 -24.00 -18.89 5.18
C LYS A 235 -25.45 -18.41 5.36
N HIS A 236 -25.64 -17.30 6.07
CA HIS A 236 -26.95 -16.69 6.24
C HIS A 236 -27.54 -16.21 4.90
N SER A 237 -26.73 -15.47 4.13
CA SER A 237 -27.14 -14.97 2.82
C SER A 237 -27.46 -16.09 1.82
N LEU A 238 -26.66 -17.16 1.79
CA LEU A 238 -26.89 -18.32 0.93
C LEU A 238 -28.22 -19.02 1.22
N LYS A 239 -28.67 -19.06 2.48
CA LYS A 239 -29.99 -19.63 2.84
C LYS A 239 -31.14 -18.78 2.33
N GLN A 240 -30.98 -17.46 2.26
CA GLN A 240 -32.00 -16.52 1.82
C GLN A 240 -32.05 -16.35 0.28
N ASN A 241 -30.89 -16.57 -0.38
CA ASN A 241 -30.72 -16.34 -1.81
C ASN A 241 -30.22 -17.64 -2.46
N PRO A 242 -31.12 -18.55 -2.86
CA PRO A 242 -30.76 -19.83 -3.44
C PRO A 242 -30.11 -19.73 -4.83
N ASP A 243 -30.22 -18.60 -5.50
CA ASP A 243 -29.70 -18.28 -6.82
C ASP A 243 -28.23 -17.81 -6.80
N ILE A 244 -27.64 -17.51 -5.63
CA ILE A 244 -26.21 -17.19 -5.53
C ILE A 244 -25.37 -18.40 -5.93
N ALA A 245 -24.61 -18.31 -7.02
CA ALA A 245 -23.79 -19.40 -7.52
C ALA A 245 -22.35 -18.96 -7.92
N ALA A 246 -22.00 -17.69 -7.79
CA ALA A 246 -20.67 -17.17 -8.02
C ALA A 246 -20.25 -16.22 -6.89
N VAL A 247 -18.94 -15.95 -6.77
CA VAL A 247 -18.38 -15.14 -5.70
C VAL A 247 -17.38 -14.12 -6.26
N TYR A 248 -17.55 -12.87 -5.85
CA TYR A 248 -16.52 -11.83 -5.91
C TYR A 248 -16.13 -11.43 -4.49
N SER A 249 -14.98 -11.89 -4.03
CA SER A 249 -14.50 -11.64 -2.67
C SER A 249 -13.53 -10.46 -2.66
N VAL A 250 -13.96 -9.36 -2.05
CA VAL A 250 -13.19 -8.13 -1.91
C VAL A 250 -12.52 -8.04 -0.54
N GLY A 251 -13.21 -8.54 0.50
CA GLY A 251 -12.78 -8.45 1.88
C GLY A 251 -11.93 -9.63 2.38
N GLY A 252 -11.72 -10.68 1.56
CA GLY A 252 -10.93 -11.86 1.94
C GLY A 252 -11.74 -12.92 2.69
N ALA A 253 -11.05 -13.77 3.51
CA ALA A 253 -11.62 -14.93 4.19
C ALA A 253 -12.21 -16.01 3.24
N ASN A 254 -11.52 -16.27 2.12
CA ASN A 254 -12.01 -17.11 1.04
C ASN A 254 -12.24 -18.58 1.46
N ASN A 255 -11.43 -19.10 2.39
CA ASN A 255 -11.66 -20.41 3.00
C ASN A 255 -13.02 -20.50 3.69
N ALA A 256 -13.40 -19.46 4.43
CA ALA A 256 -14.68 -19.40 5.15
C ALA A 256 -15.86 -19.28 4.19
N ILE A 257 -15.70 -18.53 3.09
CA ILE A 257 -16.71 -18.42 2.02
C ILE A 257 -16.97 -19.80 1.41
N LEU A 258 -15.91 -20.49 0.98
CA LEU A 258 -16.02 -21.84 0.39
C LEU A 258 -16.64 -22.84 1.35
N ARG A 259 -16.28 -22.78 2.64
CA ARG A 259 -16.89 -23.63 3.67
C ARG A 259 -18.39 -23.40 3.79
N ALA A 260 -18.85 -22.15 3.74
CA ALA A 260 -20.28 -21.82 3.79
C ALA A 260 -21.06 -22.43 2.61
N PHE A 261 -20.49 -22.40 1.39
CA PHE A 261 -21.06 -23.06 0.22
C PHE A 261 -21.06 -24.59 0.37
N SER A 262 -19.94 -25.17 0.81
CA SER A 262 -19.80 -26.62 1.00
C SER A 262 -20.78 -27.17 2.03
N ASP A 263 -20.96 -26.50 3.17
CA ASP A 263 -21.89 -26.91 4.24
C ASP A 263 -23.36 -26.92 3.80
N LEU A 264 -23.68 -26.19 2.74
CA LEU A 264 -25.01 -26.15 2.13
C LEU A 264 -25.11 -27.01 0.87
N ASN A 265 -24.07 -27.79 0.55
CA ASN A 265 -23.95 -28.60 -0.67
C ASN A 265 -24.17 -27.78 -1.96
N ARG A 266 -23.64 -26.54 -2.00
CA ARG A 266 -23.79 -25.65 -3.15
C ARG A 266 -22.49 -25.52 -3.91
N PRO A 267 -22.48 -25.77 -5.24
CA PRO A 267 -21.29 -25.53 -6.06
C PRO A 267 -21.09 -24.03 -6.29
N VAL A 268 -19.83 -23.63 -6.43
CA VAL A 268 -19.45 -22.30 -6.88
C VAL A 268 -19.06 -22.41 -8.35
N LYS A 269 -19.75 -21.67 -9.23
CA LYS A 269 -19.51 -21.66 -10.69
C LYS A 269 -18.29 -20.85 -11.08
N MET A 270 -18.01 -19.78 -10.33
CA MET A 270 -16.83 -18.93 -10.48
C MET A 270 -16.52 -18.21 -9.20
N PHE A 271 -15.24 -18.16 -8.84
CA PHE A 271 -14.77 -17.47 -7.66
C PHE A 271 -13.56 -16.57 -8.02
N ILE A 272 -13.76 -15.26 -7.92
CA ILE A 272 -12.69 -14.25 -8.02
C ILE A 272 -12.43 -13.65 -6.65
N GLY A 273 -11.17 -13.64 -6.23
CA GLY A 273 -10.71 -13.00 -5.01
C GLY A 273 -9.72 -11.88 -5.25
N HIS A 274 -9.28 -11.26 -4.17
CA HIS A 274 -8.19 -10.29 -4.17
C HIS A 274 -7.00 -10.85 -3.39
N ASP A 275 -5.80 -10.45 -3.83
CA ASP A 275 -4.50 -10.67 -3.18
C ASP A 275 -4.10 -12.14 -3.00
N LEU A 276 -2.92 -12.47 -3.49
CA LEU A 276 -2.39 -13.83 -3.48
C LEU A 276 -1.68 -14.11 -2.14
N ASP A 277 -2.45 -14.09 -1.03
CA ASP A 277 -1.98 -14.50 0.28
C ASP A 277 -1.72 -16.02 0.38
N SER A 278 -1.25 -16.51 1.52
CA SER A 278 -0.96 -17.93 1.73
C SER A 278 -2.17 -18.84 1.51
N ASP A 279 -3.35 -18.42 1.95
CA ASP A 279 -4.57 -19.19 1.83
C ASP A 279 -5.05 -19.23 0.37
N ASN A 280 -5.04 -18.09 -0.30
CA ASN A 280 -5.44 -17.97 -1.70
C ASN A 280 -4.52 -18.74 -2.65
N ARG A 281 -3.21 -18.83 -2.34
CA ARG A 281 -2.27 -19.71 -3.08
C ARG A 281 -2.71 -21.15 -3.02
N ILE A 282 -3.06 -21.65 -1.83
CA ILE A 282 -3.51 -23.02 -1.64
C ILE A 282 -4.82 -23.26 -2.37
N LEU A 283 -5.79 -22.37 -2.22
CA LEU A 283 -7.11 -22.48 -2.87
C LEU A 283 -7.00 -22.45 -4.40
N MET A 284 -6.14 -21.61 -4.93
CA MET A 284 -5.89 -21.53 -6.38
C MET A 284 -5.19 -22.78 -6.91
N ALA A 285 -4.18 -23.30 -6.19
CA ALA A 285 -3.52 -24.55 -6.54
C ALA A 285 -4.48 -25.76 -6.49
N GLN A 286 -5.53 -25.71 -5.66
CA GLN A 286 -6.58 -26.70 -5.59
C GLN A 286 -7.71 -26.50 -6.61
N GLY A 287 -7.66 -25.47 -7.46
CA GLY A 287 -8.71 -25.14 -8.40
C GLY A 287 -10.02 -24.66 -7.75
N LYS A 288 -9.94 -24.11 -6.52
CA LYS A 288 -11.09 -23.58 -5.77
C LYS A 288 -11.27 -22.06 -5.94
N LEU A 289 -10.25 -21.38 -6.41
CA LEU A 289 -10.28 -19.99 -6.89
C LEU A 289 -9.90 -19.99 -8.36
N ASP A 290 -10.69 -19.31 -9.18
CA ASP A 290 -10.44 -19.20 -10.61
C ASP A 290 -9.45 -18.11 -10.94
N LEU A 291 -9.59 -16.96 -10.29
CA LEU A 291 -8.76 -15.78 -10.50
C LEU A 291 -8.51 -15.02 -9.19
N ILE A 292 -7.37 -14.37 -9.14
CA ILE A 292 -7.03 -13.36 -8.14
C ILE A 292 -6.71 -12.04 -8.84
N ILE A 293 -7.31 -10.95 -8.37
CA ILE A 293 -6.90 -9.59 -8.68
C ILE A 293 -5.82 -9.19 -7.68
N GLN A 294 -4.60 -9.01 -8.17
CA GLN A 294 -3.40 -8.83 -7.35
C GLN A 294 -2.92 -7.37 -7.36
N HIS A 295 -2.61 -6.83 -6.17
CA HIS A 295 -1.85 -5.60 -6.03
C HIS A 295 -0.36 -5.81 -6.26
N ASP A 296 0.34 -4.78 -6.75
CA ASP A 296 1.80 -4.73 -6.68
C ASP A 296 2.25 -4.04 -5.37
N LEU A 297 2.17 -4.78 -4.27
CA LEU A 297 2.57 -4.27 -2.95
C LEU A 297 4.05 -3.90 -2.86
N LYS A 298 4.92 -4.45 -3.72
CA LYS A 298 6.32 -4.04 -3.82
C LYS A 298 6.45 -2.64 -4.42
N GLN A 299 5.67 -2.37 -5.45
CA GLN A 299 5.60 -1.02 -6.02
C GLN A 299 5.01 -0.03 -5.01
N ASP A 300 3.96 -0.43 -4.27
CA ASP A 300 3.39 0.39 -3.20
C ASP A 300 4.45 0.71 -2.13
N ALA A 301 5.24 -0.27 -1.69
CA ALA A 301 6.32 -0.07 -0.73
C ALA A 301 7.38 0.93 -1.25
N ARG A 302 7.80 0.80 -2.51
CA ARG A 302 8.72 1.75 -3.15
C ARG A 302 8.13 3.16 -3.20
N ASN A 303 6.86 3.27 -3.58
CA ASN A 303 6.17 4.56 -3.67
C ASN A 303 6.02 5.23 -2.30
N ILE A 304 5.78 4.46 -1.22
CA ILE A 304 5.75 4.96 0.17
C ILE A 304 7.08 5.59 0.54
N PHE A 305 8.18 4.85 0.41
CA PHE A 305 9.51 5.34 0.79
C PHE A 305 9.92 6.56 -0.04
N LYS A 306 9.73 6.49 -1.37
CA LYS A 306 9.98 7.60 -2.27
C LYS A 306 9.20 8.85 -1.84
N SER A 307 7.90 8.71 -1.58
CA SER A 307 7.02 9.83 -1.20
C SER A 307 7.46 10.52 0.09
N ILE A 308 7.84 9.75 1.11
CA ILE A 308 8.32 10.33 2.38
C ILE A 308 9.68 11.02 2.20
N LEU A 309 10.59 10.42 1.44
CA LEU A 309 11.89 11.04 1.14
C LEU A 309 11.75 12.33 0.31
N GLU A 310 10.83 12.35 -0.67
CA GLU A 310 10.49 13.55 -1.45
C GLU A 310 9.88 14.63 -0.56
N TYR A 311 8.94 14.29 0.31
CA TYR A 311 8.30 15.24 1.22
C TYR A 311 9.30 15.99 2.09
N HIS A 312 10.33 15.30 2.57
CA HIS A 312 11.38 15.89 3.39
C HIS A 312 12.54 16.49 2.57
N GLY A 313 12.48 16.49 1.25
CA GLY A 313 13.52 17.01 0.38
C GLY A 313 14.83 16.22 0.40
N PHE A 314 14.78 14.95 0.80
CA PHE A 314 15.96 14.06 0.79
C PHE A 314 16.28 13.57 -0.63
N ILE A 315 15.28 13.49 -1.49
CA ILE A 315 15.41 13.23 -2.92
C ILE A 315 14.61 14.28 -3.70
N PRO A 316 14.99 14.58 -4.95
CA PRO A 316 14.24 15.51 -5.80
C PRO A 316 12.81 15.01 -6.03
N THR A 317 11.83 15.90 -5.93
CA THR A 317 10.48 15.62 -6.40
C THR A 317 10.50 15.63 -7.92
N ILE A 318 10.27 14.49 -8.56
CA ILE A 318 10.01 14.46 -9.99
C ILE A 318 8.57 14.97 -10.15
N ALA A 319 8.42 16.19 -10.63
CA ALA A 319 7.12 16.78 -10.93
C ALA A 319 6.45 15.99 -12.07
N THR A 320 5.73 14.96 -11.71
CA THR A 320 4.66 14.46 -12.55
C THR A 320 3.43 15.28 -12.19
N GLU A 321 2.96 16.08 -13.13
CA GLU A 321 1.76 16.88 -12.98
C GLU A 321 0.64 15.96 -12.50
N HIS A 322 0.18 16.15 -11.25
CA HIS A 322 -1.09 15.73 -10.66
C HIS A 322 -1.73 14.40 -11.10
N SER A 323 -1.00 13.34 -11.40
CA SER A 323 -1.59 12.01 -11.53
C SER A 323 -1.26 11.21 -10.26
N GLU A 324 -2.29 10.77 -9.56
CA GLU A 324 -2.15 9.67 -8.60
C GLU A 324 -1.54 8.50 -9.36
N GLU A 325 -0.28 8.18 -9.06
CA GLU A 325 0.38 7.02 -9.67
C GLU A 325 -0.14 5.77 -8.96
N PHE A 326 -1.24 5.23 -9.49
CA PHE A 326 -1.74 3.95 -9.00
C PHE A 326 -0.74 2.83 -9.31
N SER A 327 -0.61 1.89 -8.39
CA SER A 327 0.13 0.66 -8.65
C SER A 327 -0.62 -0.22 -9.66
N SER A 328 0.13 -1.05 -10.36
CA SER A 328 -0.45 -1.92 -11.39
C SER A 328 -1.34 -3.00 -10.77
N VAL A 329 -2.41 -3.33 -11.48
CA VAL A 329 -3.28 -4.48 -11.19
C VAL A 329 -2.87 -5.63 -12.10
N SER A 330 -2.68 -6.82 -11.54
CA SER A 330 -2.47 -8.03 -12.31
C SER A 330 -3.57 -9.07 -12.05
N VAL A 331 -3.90 -9.84 -13.08
CA VAL A 331 -4.80 -10.99 -12.98
C VAL A 331 -3.96 -12.25 -12.83
N VAL A 332 -4.11 -12.93 -11.70
CA VAL A 332 -3.40 -14.16 -11.40
C VAL A 332 -4.32 -15.37 -11.59
N THR A 333 -3.77 -16.39 -12.23
CA THR A 333 -4.37 -17.69 -12.50
C THR A 333 -3.46 -18.78 -11.95
N PRO A 334 -3.87 -20.04 -11.89
CA PRO A 334 -2.98 -21.14 -11.49
C PRO A 334 -1.71 -21.27 -12.37
N PHE A 335 -1.71 -20.70 -13.58
CA PHE A 335 -0.63 -20.84 -14.54
C PHE A 335 0.42 -19.73 -14.50
N ASN A 336 0.08 -18.57 -13.95
CA ASN A 336 1.03 -17.44 -13.78
C ASN A 336 1.27 -17.09 -12.31
N MET A 337 0.80 -17.93 -11.39
CA MET A 337 1.11 -17.85 -9.98
C MET A 337 2.58 -18.20 -9.77
N SER A 338 3.42 -17.22 -9.44
CA SER A 338 4.81 -17.49 -9.07
C SER A 338 4.86 -18.37 -7.81
N LEU A 339 5.60 -19.46 -7.91
CA LEU A 339 5.81 -20.44 -6.82
C LEU A 339 6.56 -19.81 -5.66
#